data_9f4848a9c1a03a1e8c20550b6ba51cca
#
_entry.id   9f4848a9c1a03a1e8c20550b6ba51cca
#
_cell.length_a   1.000
_cell.length_b   1.000
_cell.length_c   1.000
_cell.angle_alpha   90.00
_cell.angle_beta   90.00
_cell.angle_gamma   90.00
#
_symmetry.space_group_name_H-M   'P 1'
#
loop_
_entity.id
_entity.type
_entity.pdbx_description
1 polymer ?
#
loop_
_entity_poly.entity_id
_entity_poly.type
_entity_poly.pdbx_seq_one_letter_code
_entity_poly.pdbx_strand_id
1 'polypeptide(L)'
;MSSPVLHALNGSASFFARLNTPQPEPTDASSLPAFFARAYSLENDGMVMCIVTIAVTVLLELLPGSVSGVRKLLKSKGGPKLYAQGVLYNFLNNGVLGPPVYELVCNQWVSPPFSAVDRVAMVFAIIVGHSIGYYCAHRWMHTRTMYWAHRFHHRFNVVVVPVSANAVSLVEYIIAYMLPFVVGAALLRPDRLSLFAAVGLRVS
;
A
#
# COMPACT_ATOMS: atom_id res chain seq x y z
N MET A 1 -9.66 -12.07 35.12
CA MET A 1 -9.98 -11.12 34.03
C MET A 1 -8.68 -10.74 33.32
N SER A 2 -8.42 -11.27 32.15
CA SER A 2 -7.21 -10.93 31.35
C SER A 2 -7.37 -9.53 30.78
N SER A 3 -6.38 -8.67 30.95
CA SER A 3 -6.38 -7.29 30.48
C SER A 3 -6.46 -7.26 28.93
N PRO A 4 -7.33 -6.40 28.33
CA PRO A 4 -7.38 -6.22 26.87
C PRO A 4 -6.02 -5.87 26.24
N VAL A 5 -5.15 -5.20 26.99
CA VAL A 5 -3.78 -4.85 26.59
C VAL A 5 -2.91 -6.10 26.40
N LEU A 6 -3.07 -7.12 27.25
CA LEU A 6 -2.32 -8.38 27.13
C LEU A 6 -2.71 -9.17 25.85
N HIS A 7 -3.99 -9.14 25.49
CA HIS A 7 -4.48 -9.76 24.25
C HIS A 7 -3.95 -9.02 23.00
N ALA A 8 -3.88 -7.70 23.01
CA ALA A 8 -3.34 -6.91 21.91
C ALA A 8 -1.82 -7.14 21.74
N LEU A 9 -1.07 -7.22 22.84
CA LEU A 9 0.37 -7.50 22.81
C LEU A 9 0.68 -8.91 22.33
N ASN A 10 -0.11 -9.91 22.74
CA ASN A 10 0.05 -11.28 22.25
C ASN A 10 -0.32 -11.40 20.76
N GLY A 11 -1.30 -10.65 20.28
CA GLY A 11 -1.67 -10.57 18.85
C GLY A 11 -0.54 -10.00 18.00
N SER A 12 0.09 -8.91 18.45
CA SER A 12 1.22 -8.31 17.73
C SER A 12 2.46 -9.20 17.72
N ALA A 13 2.80 -9.85 18.84
CA ALA A 13 3.92 -10.80 18.92
C ALA A 13 3.70 -12.00 17.96
N SER A 14 2.48 -12.53 17.89
CA SER A 14 2.13 -13.61 16.96
C SER A 14 2.18 -13.18 15.49
N PHE A 15 1.81 -11.94 15.19
CA PHE A 15 1.91 -11.36 13.85
C PHE A 15 3.38 -11.25 13.39
N PHE A 16 4.27 -10.66 14.19
CA PHE A 16 5.69 -10.57 13.85
C PHE A 16 6.38 -11.94 13.80
N ALA A 17 5.97 -12.89 14.61
CA ALA A 17 6.45 -14.26 14.53
C ALA A 17 6.09 -14.90 13.18
N ARG A 18 4.87 -14.70 12.68
CA ARG A 18 4.43 -15.19 11.36
C ARG A 18 5.25 -14.60 10.20
N LEU A 19 5.66 -13.33 10.27
CA LEU A 19 6.50 -12.71 9.24
C LEU A 19 7.90 -13.33 9.16
N ASN A 20 8.37 -13.95 10.24
CA ASN A 20 9.67 -14.59 10.31
C ASN A 20 9.63 -16.12 10.09
N THR A 21 8.44 -16.73 9.98
CA THR A 21 8.33 -18.17 9.70
C THR A 21 8.25 -18.42 8.20
N PRO A 22 8.92 -19.48 7.69
CA PRO A 22 8.69 -19.94 6.33
C PRO A 22 7.20 -20.26 6.16
N GLN A 23 6.60 -19.78 5.08
CA GLN A 23 5.22 -20.17 4.77
C GLN A 23 5.18 -21.67 4.47
N PRO A 24 4.15 -22.40 4.93
CA PRO A 24 3.93 -23.76 4.47
C PRO A 24 3.75 -23.74 2.95
N GLU A 25 4.32 -24.74 2.29
CA GLU A 25 4.11 -24.97 0.86
C GLU A 25 2.62 -24.87 0.55
N PRO A 26 2.22 -24.13 -0.50
CA PRO A 26 0.82 -23.92 -0.83
C PRO A 26 0.17 -25.25 -1.29
N THR A 27 -0.35 -26.00 -0.33
CA THR A 27 -1.24 -27.11 -0.63
C THR A 27 -2.51 -26.55 -1.27
N ASP A 28 -2.78 -26.91 -2.52
CA ASP A 28 -3.94 -26.53 -3.34
C ASP A 28 -4.06 -25.02 -3.73
N ALA A 29 -2.97 -24.29 -3.77
CA ALA A 29 -2.95 -22.88 -4.17
C ALA A 29 -3.22 -22.61 -5.66
N SER A 30 -3.50 -23.63 -6.47
CA SER A 30 -3.56 -23.50 -7.93
C SER A 30 -4.89 -22.93 -8.46
N SER A 31 -5.92 -22.80 -7.62
CA SER A 31 -7.19 -22.24 -8.07
C SER A 31 -7.28 -20.73 -7.83
N LEU A 32 -7.80 -20.00 -8.81
CA LEU A 32 -8.02 -18.56 -8.72
C LEU A 32 -8.89 -18.15 -7.51
N PRO A 33 -9.98 -18.89 -7.15
CA PRO A 33 -10.74 -18.61 -5.94
C PRO A 33 -9.93 -18.73 -4.65
N ALA A 34 -9.05 -19.73 -4.51
CA ALA A 34 -8.20 -19.89 -3.34
C ALA A 34 -7.18 -18.78 -3.20
N PHE A 35 -6.62 -18.29 -4.32
CA PHE A 35 -5.73 -17.14 -4.34
C PHE A 35 -6.43 -15.88 -3.79
N PHE A 36 -7.63 -15.56 -4.30
CA PHE A 36 -8.37 -14.39 -3.82
C PHE A 36 -8.84 -14.54 -2.36
N ALA A 37 -9.24 -15.73 -1.94
CA ALA A 37 -9.60 -15.99 -0.54
C ALA A 37 -8.43 -15.69 0.41
N ARG A 38 -7.19 -16.05 0.02
CA ARG A 38 -5.98 -15.69 0.79
C ARG A 38 -5.67 -14.20 0.72
N ALA A 39 -5.69 -13.60 -0.48
CA ALA A 39 -5.37 -12.19 -0.66
C ALA A 39 -6.25 -11.28 0.20
N TYR A 40 -7.52 -11.62 0.39
CA TYR A 40 -8.46 -10.84 1.21
C TYR A 40 -8.66 -11.40 2.64
N SER A 41 -7.86 -12.35 3.07
CA SER A 41 -7.85 -12.81 4.46
C SER A 41 -7.21 -11.76 5.37
N LEU A 42 -7.73 -11.59 6.59
CA LEU A 42 -7.09 -10.77 7.62
C LEU A 42 -5.75 -11.33 8.10
N GLU A 43 -5.42 -12.56 7.73
CA GLU A 43 -4.11 -13.15 7.96
C GLU A 43 -3.07 -12.74 6.90
N ASN A 44 -3.53 -12.16 5.79
CA ASN A 44 -2.66 -11.68 4.72
C ASN A 44 -2.04 -10.33 5.08
N ASP A 45 -0.72 -10.22 4.97
CA ASP A 45 0.01 -9.00 5.29
C ASP A 45 -0.40 -7.82 4.39
N GLY A 46 -0.72 -8.10 3.13
CA GLY A 46 -1.22 -7.10 2.19
C GLY A 46 -2.56 -6.53 2.62
N MET A 47 -3.46 -7.38 3.15
CA MET A 47 -4.73 -6.93 3.69
C MET A 47 -4.54 -6.11 4.97
N VAL A 48 -3.64 -6.54 5.85
CA VAL A 48 -3.27 -5.76 7.06
C VAL A 48 -2.71 -4.41 6.67
N MET A 49 -1.79 -4.34 5.69
CA MET A 49 -1.23 -3.08 5.19
C MET A 49 -2.30 -2.17 4.59
N CYS A 50 -3.25 -2.73 3.85
CA CYS A 50 -4.39 -1.97 3.33
C CYS A 50 -5.20 -1.32 4.47
N ILE A 51 -5.54 -2.09 5.51
CA ILE A 51 -6.28 -1.59 6.67
C ILE A 51 -5.48 -0.49 7.38
N VAL A 52 -4.18 -0.69 7.58
CA VAL A 52 -3.28 0.31 8.19
C VAL A 52 -3.25 1.58 7.35
N THR A 53 -3.10 1.48 6.04
CA THR A 53 -3.07 2.63 5.12
C THR A 53 -4.37 3.44 5.20
N ILE A 54 -5.52 2.77 5.17
CA ILE A 54 -6.82 3.42 5.29
C ILE A 54 -6.96 4.08 6.67
N ALA A 55 -6.60 3.38 7.75
CA ALA A 55 -6.68 3.90 9.11
C ALA A 55 -5.79 5.14 9.29
N VAL A 56 -4.54 5.09 8.83
CA VAL A 56 -3.60 6.24 8.86
C VAL A 56 -4.16 7.41 8.06
N THR A 57 -4.67 7.17 6.85
CA THR A 57 -5.29 8.23 6.04
C THR A 57 -6.45 8.89 6.80
N VAL A 58 -7.33 8.10 7.41
CA VAL A 58 -8.45 8.64 8.21
C VAL A 58 -7.94 9.44 9.42
N LEU A 59 -6.94 8.93 10.14
CA LEU A 59 -6.36 9.64 11.29
C LEU A 59 -5.73 10.97 10.86
N LEU A 60 -5.01 10.99 9.75
CA LEU A 60 -4.43 12.22 9.20
C LEU A 60 -5.50 13.23 8.76
N GLU A 61 -6.66 12.76 8.25
CA GLU A 61 -7.80 13.62 7.92
C GLU A 61 -8.38 14.32 9.15
N LEU A 62 -8.27 13.73 10.34
CA LEU A 62 -8.75 14.31 11.60
C LEU A 62 -7.84 15.38 12.20
N LEU A 63 -6.61 15.56 11.67
CA LEU A 63 -5.73 16.63 12.14
C LEU A 63 -6.32 18.01 11.83
N PRO A 64 -6.15 19.02 12.71
CA PRO A 64 -6.78 20.34 12.54
C PRO A 64 -6.52 21.00 11.19
N GLY A 65 -5.30 20.89 10.65
CA GLY A 65 -4.93 21.41 9.34
C GLY A 65 -5.68 20.70 8.21
N SER A 66 -5.75 19.37 8.27
CA SER A 66 -6.44 18.54 7.28
C SER A 66 -7.95 18.80 7.30
N VAL A 67 -8.56 18.87 8.48
CA VAL A 67 -9.99 19.21 8.62
C VAL A 67 -10.32 20.55 7.97
N SER A 68 -9.44 21.54 8.12
CA SER A 68 -9.59 22.85 7.46
C SER A 68 -9.53 22.71 5.93
N GLY A 69 -8.57 21.94 5.42
CA GLY A 69 -8.40 21.62 4.00
C GLY A 69 -9.64 20.90 3.42
N VAL A 70 -10.10 19.84 4.10
CA VAL A 70 -11.29 19.08 3.69
C VAL A 70 -12.53 19.99 3.65
N ARG A 71 -12.74 20.83 4.68
CA ARG A 71 -13.83 21.81 4.67
C ARG A 71 -13.75 22.78 3.49
N LYS A 72 -12.57 23.30 3.19
CA LYS A 72 -12.34 24.18 2.05
C LYS A 72 -12.65 23.47 0.74
N LEU A 73 -12.19 22.23 0.58
CA LEU A 73 -12.46 21.39 -0.58
C LEU A 73 -13.97 21.16 -0.74
N LEU A 74 -14.67 20.72 0.31
CA LEU A 74 -16.09 20.42 0.28
C LEU A 74 -16.98 21.66 -0.04
N LYS A 75 -16.52 22.87 0.34
CA LYS A 75 -17.22 24.13 -0.01
C LYS A 75 -16.93 24.59 -1.44
N SER A 76 -15.94 24.05 -2.12
CA SER A 76 -15.61 24.43 -3.50
C SER A 76 -16.58 23.83 -4.51
N LYS A 77 -16.74 24.47 -5.67
CA LYS A 77 -17.59 23.97 -6.76
C LYS A 77 -17.06 22.61 -7.26
N GLY A 78 -17.89 21.57 -7.11
CA GLY A 78 -17.51 20.20 -7.48
C GLY A 78 -16.59 19.48 -6.47
N GLY A 79 -16.21 20.15 -5.38
CA GLY A 79 -15.35 19.60 -4.33
C GLY A 79 -15.90 18.34 -3.65
N PRO A 80 -17.21 18.27 -3.27
CA PRO A 80 -17.78 17.05 -2.70
C PRO A 80 -17.64 15.84 -3.62
N LYS A 81 -17.90 16.01 -4.92
CA LYS A 81 -17.74 14.96 -5.92
C LYS A 81 -16.27 14.54 -6.06
N LEU A 82 -15.36 15.52 -6.09
CA LEU A 82 -13.93 15.25 -6.19
C LEU A 82 -13.41 14.48 -4.95
N TYR A 83 -13.81 14.89 -3.76
CA TYR A 83 -13.46 14.22 -2.51
C TYR A 83 -13.98 12.77 -2.48
N ALA A 84 -15.26 12.56 -2.80
CA ALA A 84 -15.85 11.23 -2.89
C ALA A 84 -15.14 10.32 -3.92
N GLN A 85 -14.77 10.88 -5.08
CA GLN A 85 -13.95 10.16 -6.07
C GLN A 85 -12.56 9.81 -5.51
N GLY A 86 -11.92 10.71 -4.76
CA GLY A 86 -10.64 10.45 -4.12
C GLY A 86 -10.72 9.31 -3.11
N VAL A 87 -11.74 9.31 -2.26
CA VAL A 87 -12.01 8.21 -1.30
C VAL A 87 -12.24 6.89 -2.05
N LEU A 88 -13.06 6.89 -3.11
CA LEU A 88 -13.33 5.70 -3.91
C LEU A 88 -12.06 5.14 -4.55
N TYR A 89 -11.25 5.97 -5.20
CA TYR A 89 -9.98 5.51 -5.79
C TYR A 89 -8.99 5.01 -4.74
N ASN A 90 -8.91 5.67 -3.59
CA ASN A 90 -8.08 5.20 -2.49
C ASN A 90 -8.52 3.80 -2.02
N PHE A 91 -9.82 3.59 -1.86
CA PHE A 91 -10.37 2.27 -1.51
C PHE A 91 -10.11 1.22 -2.61
N LEU A 92 -10.34 1.54 -3.88
CA LEU A 92 -10.11 0.61 -4.99
C LEU A 92 -8.62 0.25 -5.12
N ASN A 93 -7.74 1.24 -5.00
CA ASN A 93 -6.31 1.04 -5.12
C ASN A 93 -5.76 0.19 -3.97
N ASN A 94 -6.01 0.61 -2.74
CA ASN A 94 -5.41 -0.05 -1.57
C ASN A 94 -6.24 -1.26 -1.09
N GLY A 95 -7.57 -1.21 -1.19
CA GLY A 95 -8.46 -2.26 -0.67
C GLY A 95 -8.75 -3.38 -1.67
N VAL A 96 -8.78 -3.05 -2.97
CA VAL A 96 -9.13 -4.05 -3.99
C VAL A 96 -7.91 -4.52 -4.76
N LEU A 97 -7.02 -3.61 -5.21
CA LEU A 97 -5.84 -4.00 -6.01
C LEU A 97 -4.62 -4.36 -5.15
N GLY A 98 -4.42 -3.66 -4.03
CA GLY A 98 -3.25 -3.85 -3.18
C GLY A 98 -3.06 -5.28 -2.66
N PRO A 99 -4.06 -5.87 -1.97
CA PRO A 99 -3.91 -7.20 -1.37
C PRO A 99 -3.57 -8.33 -2.36
N PRO A 100 -4.23 -8.47 -3.54
CA PRO A 100 -3.84 -9.47 -4.52
C PRO A 100 -2.42 -9.29 -5.08
N VAL A 101 -1.98 -8.04 -5.31
CA VAL A 101 -0.62 -7.78 -5.80
C VAL A 101 0.40 -8.13 -4.72
N TYR A 102 0.14 -7.80 -3.46
CA TYR A 102 1.03 -8.17 -2.36
C TYR A 102 1.10 -9.69 -2.19
N GLU A 103 -0.04 -10.39 -2.25
CA GLU A 103 -0.10 -11.86 -2.19
C GLU A 103 0.69 -12.50 -3.34
N LEU A 104 0.55 -11.97 -4.56
CA LEU A 104 1.33 -12.41 -5.72
C LEU A 104 2.83 -12.27 -5.46
N VAL A 105 3.26 -11.12 -4.95
CA VAL A 105 4.68 -10.86 -4.63
C VAL A 105 5.20 -11.82 -3.57
N CYS A 106 4.44 -12.03 -2.50
CA CYS A 106 4.81 -12.94 -1.43
C CYS A 106 4.95 -14.40 -1.92
N ASN A 107 4.06 -14.83 -2.80
CA ASN A 107 4.09 -16.21 -3.32
C ASN A 107 5.21 -16.46 -4.34
N GLN A 108 5.66 -15.42 -5.07
CA GLN A 108 6.59 -15.61 -6.18
C GLN A 108 8.05 -15.25 -5.86
N TRP A 109 8.28 -14.23 -5.02
CA TRP A 109 9.60 -13.60 -4.92
C TRP A 109 10.13 -13.41 -3.51
N VAL A 110 9.39 -13.81 -2.48
CA VAL A 110 9.88 -13.68 -1.10
C VAL A 110 10.91 -14.74 -0.77
N SER A 111 12.02 -14.30 -0.20
CA SER A 111 13.12 -15.15 0.27
C SER A 111 12.92 -15.61 1.73
N PRO A 112 13.67 -16.63 2.19
CA PRO A 112 13.76 -16.95 3.60
C PRO A 112 14.18 -15.73 4.45
N PRO A 113 13.95 -15.77 5.78
CA PRO A 113 14.27 -14.66 6.67
C PRO A 113 15.74 -14.25 6.62
N PHE A 114 16.02 -12.95 6.56
CA PHE A 114 17.36 -12.35 6.57
C PHE A 114 17.86 -12.08 7.99
N SER A 115 19.17 -11.84 8.13
CA SER A 115 19.74 -11.24 9.34
C SER A 115 19.21 -9.83 9.54
N ALA A 116 19.31 -9.27 10.75
CA ALA A 116 18.83 -7.91 11.05
C ALA A 116 19.54 -6.85 10.19
N VAL A 117 20.84 -7.01 9.93
CA VAL A 117 21.65 -6.09 9.13
C VAL A 117 21.23 -6.15 7.66
N ASP A 118 21.12 -7.35 7.08
CA ASP A 118 20.70 -7.54 5.70
C ASP A 118 19.28 -7.02 5.48
N ARG A 119 18.42 -7.17 6.48
CA ARG A 119 17.05 -6.67 6.44
C ARG A 119 16.98 -5.14 6.35
N VAL A 120 17.79 -4.42 7.13
CA VAL A 120 17.87 -2.95 7.04
C VAL A 120 18.33 -2.52 5.65
N ALA A 121 19.39 -3.15 5.13
CA ALA A 121 19.88 -2.87 3.78
C ALA A 121 18.82 -3.17 2.72
N MET A 122 18.08 -4.28 2.87
CA MET A 122 17.01 -4.68 1.96
C MET A 122 15.85 -3.69 1.98
N VAL A 123 15.38 -3.26 3.16
CA VAL A 123 14.33 -2.23 3.29
C VAL A 123 14.74 -0.96 2.57
N PHE A 124 15.98 -0.50 2.78
CA PHE A 124 16.52 0.67 2.10
C PHE A 124 16.55 0.48 0.57
N ALA A 125 17.02 -0.67 0.09
CA ALA A 125 17.07 -0.98 -1.34
C ALA A 125 15.68 -0.99 -1.99
N ILE A 126 14.66 -1.55 -1.32
CA ILE A 126 13.28 -1.54 -1.80
C ILE A 126 12.76 -0.10 -1.89
N ILE A 127 12.96 0.71 -0.84
CA ILE A 127 12.48 2.10 -0.81
C ILE A 127 13.13 2.91 -1.93
N VAL A 128 14.43 2.81 -2.12
CA VAL A 128 15.17 3.52 -3.17
C VAL A 128 14.74 3.03 -4.56
N GLY A 129 14.72 1.73 -4.78
CA GLY A 129 14.33 1.13 -6.07
C GLY A 129 12.90 1.52 -6.47
N HIS A 130 11.96 1.40 -5.54
CA HIS A 130 10.59 1.83 -5.77
C HIS A 130 10.51 3.35 -6.03
N SER A 131 11.27 4.18 -5.31
CA SER A 131 11.26 5.65 -5.51
C SER A 131 11.76 6.03 -6.90
N ILE A 132 12.81 5.36 -7.39
CA ILE A 132 13.32 5.54 -8.75
C ILE A 132 12.26 5.13 -9.77
N GLY A 133 11.67 3.95 -9.61
CA GLY A 133 10.63 3.45 -10.50
C GLY A 133 9.40 4.36 -10.54
N TYR A 134 8.94 4.78 -9.35
CA TYR A 134 7.86 5.76 -9.21
C TYR A 134 8.19 7.07 -9.93
N TYR A 135 9.38 7.63 -9.70
CA TYR A 135 9.81 8.88 -10.34
C TYR A 135 9.80 8.75 -11.88
N CYS A 136 10.35 7.68 -12.42
CA CYS A 136 10.37 7.44 -13.87
C CYS A 136 8.95 7.34 -14.45
N ALA A 137 8.08 6.55 -13.80
CA ALA A 137 6.70 6.38 -14.21
C ALA A 137 5.91 7.69 -14.12
N HIS A 138 6.02 8.39 -12.98
CA HIS A 138 5.37 9.68 -12.75
C HIS A 138 5.80 10.73 -13.79
N ARG A 139 7.11 10.84 -14.05
CA ARG A 139 7.64 11.74 -15.08
C ARG A 139 7.10 11.40 -16.48
N TRP A 140 7.02 10.11 -16.81
CA TRP A 140 6.41 9.67 -18.07
C TRP A 140 4.94 10.05 -18.16
N MET A 141 4.20 9.96 -17.06
CA MET A 141 2.78 10.35 -17.01
C MET A 141 2.55 11.86 -17.21
N HIS A 142 3.56 12.70 -17.02
CA HIS A 142 3.49 14.11 -17.39
C HIS A 142 3.63 14.37 -18.90
N THR A 143 3.88 13.34 -19.72
CA THR A 143 3.90 13.48 -21.18
C THR A 143 2.47 13.54 -21.76
N ARG A 144 2.35 14.10 -22.97
CA ARG A 144 1.03 14.21 -23.65
C ARG A 144 0.34 12.86 -23.82
N THR A 145 1.11 11.79 -24.04
CA THR A 145 0.59 10.43 -24.27
C THR A 145 -0.04 9.80 -23.04
N MET A 146 0.47 10.10 -21.83
CA MET A 146 0.06 9.44 -20.59
C MET A 146 -0.62 10.35 -19.58
N TYR A 147 -0.68 11.67 -19.82
CA TYR A 147 -1.29 12.63 -18.89
C TYR A 147 -2.74 12.32 -18.55
N TRP A 148 -3.46 11.67 -19.44
CA TRP A 148 -4.85 11.26 -19.20
C TRP A 148 -5.00 10.32 -17.98
N ALA A 149 -4.01 9.48 -17.72
CA ALA A 149 -3.99 8.59 -16.55
C ALA A 149 -3.70 9.34 -15.25
N HIS A 150 -2.87 10.39 -15.32
CA HIS A 150 -2.36 11.16 -14.19
C HIS A 150 -3.19 12.42 -13.84
N ARG A 151 -3.95 12.95 -14.79
CA ARG A 151 -4.71 14.20 -14.64
C ARG A 151 -5.69 14.21 -13.46
N PHE A 152 -6.15 13.05 -13.00
CA PHE A 152 -7.07 12.97 -11.87
C PHE A 152 -6.40 13.43 -10.57
N HIS A 153 -5.19 12.99 -10.32
CA HIS A 153 -4.39 13.41 -9.16
C HIS A 153 -4.21 14.93 -9.11
N HIS A 154 -3.94 15.56 -10.25
CA HIS A 154 -3.78 17.02 -10.35
C HIS A 154 -5.02 17.84 -10.05
N ARG A 155 -6.21 17.25 -9.98
CA ARG A 155 -7.43 17.98 -9.59
C ARG A 155 -7.43 18.41 -8.13
N PHE A 156 -6.56 17.82 -7.29
CA PHE A 156 -6.39 18.17 -5.88
C PHE A 156 -5.35 19.28 -5.64
N ASN A 157 -4.72 19.82 -6.69
CA ASN A 157 -3.65 20.83 -6.55
C ASN A 157 -4.08 22.11 -5.81
N VAL A 158 -5.37 22.44 -5.80
CA VAL A 158 -5.90 23.63 -5.12
C VAL A 158 -5.99 23.43 -3.60
N VAL A 159 -6.31 22.22 -3.18
CA VAL A 159 -6.40 21.86 -1.76
C VAL A 159 -5.91 20.43 -1.60
N VAL A 160 -4.70 20.29 -1.06
CA VAL A 160 -4.12 18.99 -0.74
C VAL A 160 -4.67 18.53 0.62
N VAL A 161 -5.22 17.32 0.64
CA VAL A 161 -5.75 16.65 1.83
C VAL A 161 -5.19 15.22 1.89
N PRO A 162 -5.14 14.55 3.06
CA PRO A 162 -4.54 13.22 3.16
C PRO A 162 -5.08 12.20 2.16
N VAL A 163 -6.41 12.18 1.94
CA VAL A 163 -7.00 11.29 0.93
C VAL A 163 -6.46 11.55 -0.48
N SER A 164 -6.01 12.78 -0.78
CA SER A 164 -5.48 13.12 -2.11
C SER A 164 -4.12 12.49 -2.42
N ALA A 165 -3.35 12.11 -1.40
CA ALA A 165 -2.04 11.46 -1.58
C ALA A 165 -2.15 10.14 -2.36
N ASN A 166 -3.20 9.37 -2.09
CA ASN A 166 -3.48 8.09 -2.76
C ASN A 166 -4.68 8.16 -3.74
N ALA A 167 -5.22 9.37 -3.98
CA ALA A 167 -6.29 9.59 -4.94
C ALA A 167 -5.73 9.66 -6.37
N VAL A 168 -5.28 8.54 -6.87
CA VAL A 168 -4.73 8.35 -8.22
C VAL A 168 -5.64 7.45 -9.04
N SER A 169 -5.62 7.57 -10.37
CA SER A 169 -6.37 6.66 -11.23
C SER A 169 -5.88 5.22 -11.09
N LEU A 170 -6.72 4.23 -11.41
CA LEU A 170 -6.30 2.82 -11.39
C LEU A 170 -5.08 2.56 -12.29
N VAL A 171 -5.03 3.21 -13.45
CA VAL A 171 -3.90 3.07 -14.39
C VAL A 171 -2.61 3.67 -13.79
N GLU A 172 -2.70 4.84 -13.19
CA GLU A 172 -1.58 5.45 -12.49
C GLU A 172 -1.11 4.57 -11.32
N TYR A 173 -2.04 4.04 -10.52
CA TYR A 173 -1.72 3.15 -9.42
C TYR A 173 -0.96 1.91 -9.86
N ILE A 174 -1.44 1.26 -10.94
CA ILE A 174 -0.76 0.07 -11.49
C ILE A 174 0.64 0.43 -12.00
N ILE A 175 0.79 1.49 -12.78
CA ILE A 175 2.05 1.80 -13.46
C ILE A 175 3.07 2.46 -12.52
N ALA A 176 2.63 3.42 -11.67
CA ALA A 176 3.56 4.18 -10.84
C ALA A 176 3.82 3.56 -9.47
N TYR A 177 2.88 2.78 -8.93
CA TYR A 177 3.02 2.21 -7.60
C TYR A 177 3.24 0.69 -7.64
N MET A 178 2.35 -0.06 -8.33
CA MET A 178 2.41 -1.51 -8.30
C MET A 178 3.53 -2.08 -9.16
N LEU A 179 3.73 -1.57 -10.37
CA LEU A 179 4.79 -2.07 -11.25
C LEU A 179 6.19 -1.91 -10.66
N PRO A 180 6.61 -0.74 -10.13
CA PRO A 180 7.89 -0.61 -9.44
C PRO A 180 8.02 -1.53 -8.21
N PHE A 181 6.92 -1.75 -7.48
CA PHE A 181 6.90 -2.66 -6.34
C PHE A 181 7.14 -4.11 -6.77
N VAL A 182 6.41 -4.59 -7.77
CA VAL A 182 6.56 -5.95 -8.32
C VAL A 182 7.95 -6.18 -8.91
N VAL A 183 8.43 -5.24 -9.73
CA VAL A 183 9.79 -5.31 -10.33
C VAL A 183 10.86 -5.28 -9.24
N GLY A 184 10.73 -4.40 -8.26
CA GLY A 184 11.65 -4.33 -7.12
C GLY A 184 11.70 -5.64 -6.35
N ALA A 185 10.55 -6.24 -6.04
CA ALA A 185 10.49 -7.52 -5.35
C ALA A 185 11.07 -8.67 -6.17
N ALA A 186 10.79 -8.70 -7.47
CA ALA A 186 11.33 -9.73 -8.38
C ALA A 186 12.87 -9.67 -8.50
N LEU A 187 13.44 -8.47 -8.51
CA LEU A 187 14.89 -8.27 -8.61
C LEU A 187 15.62 -8.48 -7.29
N LEU A 188 15.07 -7.96 -6.20
CA LEU A 188 15.73 -7.94 -4.89
C LEU A 188 15.43 -9.19 -4.06
N ARG A 189 14.33 -9.87 -4.30
CA ARG A 189 13.86 -11.04 -3.54
C ARG A 189 13.93 -10.84 -2.02
N PRO A 190 13.21 -9.85 -1.48
CA PRO A 190 13.23 -9.53 -0.06
C PRO A 190 12.68 -10.66 0.79
N ASP A 191 13.04 -10.68 2.09
CA ASP A 191 12.26 -11.45 3.03
C ASP A 191 10.92 -10.74 3.35
N ARG A 192 9.98 -11.48 3.90
CA ARG A 192 8.62 -11.01 4.16
C ARG A 192 8.57 -9.80 5.09
N LEU A 193 9.42 -9.78 6.12
CA LEU A 193 9.48 -8.68 7.08
C LEU A 193 10.09 -7.41 6.46
N SER A 194 11.12 -7.54 5.61
CA SER A 194 11.68 -6.41 4.85
C SER A 194 10.65 -5.79 3.92
N LEU A 195 9.88 -6.63 3.22
CA LEU A 195 8.82 -6.19 2.32
C LEU A 195 7.73 -5.43 3.08
N PHE A 196 7.24 -6.01 4.20
CA PHE A 196 6.24 -5.40 5.05
C PHE A 196 6.71 -4.06 5.63
N ALA A 197 7.95 -4.00 6.17
CA ALA A 197 8.52 -2.79 6.72
C ALA A 197 8.70 -1.69 5.66
N ALA A 198 9.18 -2.03 4.45
CA ALA A 198 9.36 -1.07 3.37
C ALA A 198 8.03 -0.47 2.90
N VAL A 199 6.97 -1.27 2.78
CA VAL A 199 5.63 -0.78 2.44
C VAL A 199 5.09 0.11 3.55
N GLY A 200 5.20 -0.31 4.83
CA GLY A 200 4.73 0.46 5.98
C GLY A 200 5.39 1.83 6.11
N LEU A 201 6.71 1.92 5.88
CA LEU A 201 7.45 3.18 5.92
C LEU A 201 7.10 4.15 4.78
N ARG A 202 6.51 3.67 3.69
CA ARG A 202 6.08 4.51 2.57
C ARG A 202 4.66 5.05 2.71
N VAL A 203 3.86 4.44 3.54
CA VAL A 203 2.48 4.89 3.81
C VAL A 203 2.44 6.08 4.77
N SER A 204 3.49 6.27 5.55
CA SER A 204 3.66 7.40 6.48
C SER A 204 4.35 8.59 5.81
#